data_cd4f4707d970a34aafcc235c0cbe0c42
#
_entry.id   cd4f4707d970a34aafcc235c0cbe0c42
#
_cell.length_a   1.000
_cell.length_b   1.000
_cell.length_c   1.000
_cell.angle_alpha   90.00
_cell.angle_beta   90.00
_cell.angle_gamma   90.00
#
_symmetry.space_group_name_H-M   'P 1'
#
loop_
_entity.id
_entity.type
_entity.pdbx_description
1 polymer ?
#
loop_
_entity_poly.entity_id
_entity_poly.type
_entity_poly.pdbx_seq_one_letter_code
_entity_poly.pdbx_strand_id
1 'polypeptide(L)'
;ENTLYGLMLFLISVIGILNNGFVGNFLTYISAYAFGVFYFVPFLLGIAMGFYLILMKKSYMVKINLVLLGIILIALSCLIGSSLSSTPDSFSTVFTNFHTKISNAVVNDTIFKLRLSDIGGLGGGIVGAFLATLLCSTITSIGTYIVVIVLMLVGLYLTFAKLVLKIIDKSKEAKKKHKE
;
A
#
# COMPACT_ATOMS: atom_id res chain seq x y z
N GLU A 1 8.53 -27.27 3.74
CA GLU A 1 7.44 -26.63 2.96
C GLU A 1 7.47 -25.10 3.12
N ASN A 2 7.40 -24.56 4.33
CA ASN A 2 7.32 -23.11 4.56
C ASN A 2 8.54 -22.34 4.02
N THR A 3 9.73 -22.92 4.06
CA THR A 3 10.95 -22.31 3.50
C THR A 3 10.89 -22.21 1.98
N LEU A 4 10.30 -23.19 1.31
CA LEU A 4 10.12 -23.18 -0.14
C LEU A 4 9.13 -22.09 -0.56
N TYR A 5 7.99 -22.01 0.14
CA TYR A 5 7.01 -20.91 -0.09
C TYR A 5 7.61 -19.53 0.17
N GLY A 6 8.43 -19.41 1.22
CA GLY A 6 9.13 -18.17 1.52
C GLY A 6 10.10 -17.76 0.41
N LEU A 7 10.86 -18.73 -0.12
CA LEU A 7 11.79 -18.49 -1.22
C LEU A 7 11.05 -18.09 -2.51
N MET A 8 9.97 -18.79 -2.85
CA MET A 8 9.15 -18.46 -4.03
C MET A 8 8.56 -17.05 -3.91
N LEU A 9 7.98 -16.71 -2.75
CA LEU A 9 7.40 -15.41 -2.51
C LEU A 9 8.46 -14.29 -2.61
N PHE A 10 9.64 -14.53 -2.05
CA PHE A 10 10.77 -13.61 -2.14
C PHE A 10 11.20 -13.36 -3.59
N LEU A 11 11.42 -14.46 -4.36
CA LEU A 11 11.84 -14.36 -5.77
C LEU A 11 10.81 -13.65 -6.65
N ILE A 12 9.52 -14.00 -6.52
CA ILE A 12 8.44 -13.36 -7.28
C ILE A 12 8.40 -11.86 -6.96
N SER A 13 8.55 -11.49 -5.70
CA SER A 13 8.51 -10.09 -5.27
C SER A 13 9.71 -9.30 -5.79
N VAL A 14 10.91 -9.88 -5.80
CA VAL A 14 12.11 -9.26 -6.37
C VAL A 14 11.95 -9.06 -7.88
N ILE A 15 11.46 -10.07 -8.60
CA ILE A 15 11.21 -9.99 -10.04
C ILE A 15 10.19 -8.88 -10.35
N GLY A 16 9.14 -8.75 -9.53
CA GLY A 16 8.12 -7.72 -9.68
C GLY A 16 8.67 -6.30 -9.49
N ILE A 17 9.55 -6.08 -8.50
CA ILE A 17 10.17 -4.76 -8.29
C ILE A 17 11.09 -4.35 -9.45
N LEU A 18 11.81 -5.30 -10.00
CA LEU A 18 12.78 -5.01 -11.07
C LEU A 18 12.12 -4.52 -12.37
N ASN A 19 10.82 -4.77 -12.56
CA ASN A 19 10.07 -4.37 -13.75
C ASN A 19 10.83 -4.72 -15.05
N ASN A 20 11.39 -5.92 -15.10
CA ASN A 20 12.22 -6.38 -16.21
C ASN A 20 11.85 -7.79 -16.65
N GLY A 21 11.94 -8.04 -17.97
CA GLY A 21 11.48 -9.28 -18.58
C GLY A 21 9.95 -9.42 -18.56
N PHE A 22 9.42 -10.43 -19.24
CA PHE A 22 7.96 -10.61 -19.38
C PHE A 22 7.24 -10.75 -18.03
N VAL A 23 7.75 -11.60 -17.15
CA VAL A 23 7.14 -11.88 -15.84
C VAL A 23 7.21 -10.66 -14.93
N GLY A 24 8.35 -9.97 -14.85
CA GLY A 24 8.51 -8.76 -14.03
C GLY A 24 7.59 -7.65 -14.52
N ASN A 25 7.55 -7.39 -15.82
CA ASN A 25 6.67 -6.39 -16.43
C ASN A 25 5.19 -6.70 -16.14
N PHE A 26 4.77 -7.96 -16.26
CA PHE A 26 3.40 -8.38 -16.01
C PHE A 26 3.00 -8.21 -14.53
N LEU A 27 3.87 -8.60 -13.59
CA LEU A 27 3.63 -8.43 -12.16
C LEU A 27 3.55 -6.94 -11.79
N THR A 28 4.47 -6.13 -12.29
CA THR A 28 4.46 -4.67 -12.06
C THR A 28 3.23 -4.03 -12.67
N TYR A 29 2.81 -4.45 -13.87
CA TYR A 29 1.59 -3.96 -14.53
C TYR A 29 0.35 -4.24 -13.68
N ILE A 30 0.15 -5.47 -13.20
CA ILE A 30 -0.97 -5.83 -12.34
C ILE A 30 -0.94 -5.03 -11.04
N SER A 31 0.23 -4.92 -10.42
CA SER A 31 0.36 -4.19 -9.16
C SER A 31 0.11 -2.69 -9.35
N ALA A 32 0.62 -2.07 -10.41
CA ALA A 32 0.37 -0.68 -10.75
C ALA A 32 -1.09 -0.44 -11.15
N TYR A 33 -1.72 -1.40 -11.84
CA TYR A 33 -3.16 -1.35 -12.14
C TYR A 33 -3.99 -1.33 -10.85
N ALA A 34 -3.66 -2.19 -9.88
CA ALA A 34 -4.39 -2.27 -8.61
C ALA A 34 -4.11 -1.08 -7.68
N PHE A 35 -2.83 -0.73 -7.48
CA PHE A 35 -2.37 0.19 -6.43
C PHE A 35 -1.75 1.50 -6.95
N GLY A 36 -1.64 1.68 -8.26
CA GLY A 36 -1.10 2.90 -8.88
C GLY A 36 0.33 3.19 -8.46
N VAL A 37 0.57 4.37 -7.90
CA VAL A 37 1.89 4.81 -7.39
C VAL A 37 2.44 3.88 -6.32
N PHE A 38 1.58 3.20 -5.58
CA PHE A 38 1.97 2.26 -4.51
C PHE A 38 2.24 0.83 -5.00
N TYR A 39 2.47 0.63 -6.30
CA TYR A 39 2.70 -0.69 -6.92
C TYR A 39 3.83 -1.50 -6.27
N PHE A 40 4.81 -0.83 -5.68
CA PHE A 40 5.96 -1.45 -5.03
C PHE A 40 5.62 -2.04 -3.64
N VAL A 41 4.54 -1.57 -2.99
CA VAL A 41 4.18 -1.97 -1.62
C VAL A 41 3.90 -3.48 -1.49
N PRO A 42 3.09 -4.12 -2.36
CA PRO A 42 2.88 -5.57 -2.30
C PRO A 42 4.18 -6.36 -2.42
N PHE A 43 5.11 -5.91 -3.25
CA PHE A 43 6.40 -6.56 -3.42
C PHE A 43 7.30 -6.40 -2.20
N LEU A 44 7.35 -5.22 -1.58
CA LEU A 44 8.08 -5.02 -0.32
C LEU A 44 7.52 -5.90 0.80
N LEU A 45 6.20 -6.01 0.91
CA LEU A 45 5.56 -6.92 1.86
C LEU A 45 5.87 -8.38 1.53
N GLY A 46 5.88 -8.75 0.26
CA GLY A 46 6.25 -10.09 -0.20
C GLY A 46 7.70 -10.45 0.13
N ILE A 47 8.64 -9.52 -0.05
CA ILE A 47 10.05 -9.69 0.36
C ILE A 47 10.14 -9.87 1.87
N ALA A 48 9.50 -9.02 2.66
CA ALA A 48 9.53 -9.10 4.12
C ALA A 48 8.94 -10.41 4.63
N MET A 49 7.78 -10.83 4.11
CA MET A 49 7.14 -12.11 4.45
C MET A 49 7.96 -13.30 3.97
N GLY A 50 8.51 -13.26 2.77
CA GLY A 50 9.37 -14.31 2.23
C GLY A 50 10.59 -14.52 3.11
N PHE A 51 11.28 -13.44 3.48
CA PHE A 51 12.42 -13.46 4.38
C PHE A 51 12.05 -13.99 5.78
N TYR A 52 10.90 -13.57 6.30
CA TYR A 52 10.38 -14.06 7.58
C TYR A 52 10.14 -15.59 7.56
N LEU A 53 9.48 -16.11 6.52
CA LEU A 53 9.20 -17.54 6.37
C LEU A 53 10.48 -18.38 6.23
N ILE A 54 11.51 -17.85 5.55
CA ILE A 54 12.82 -18.51 5.41
C ILE A 54 13.51 -18.62 6.77
N LEU A 55 13.53 -17.53 7.55
CA LEU A 55 14.24 -17.47 8.84
C LEU A 55 13.52 -18.24 9.95
N MET A 56 12.21 -18.06 10.08
CA MET A 56 11.47 -18.56 11.24
C MET A 56 10.98 -20.00 11.08
N LYS A 57 10.96 -20.57 9.86
CA LYS A 57 10.46 -21.93 9.56
C LYS A 57 9.07 -22.23 10.13
N LYS A 58 8.33 -21.22 10.58
CA LYS A 58 7.00 -21.34 11.19
C LYS A 58 5.94 -20.73 10.28
N SER A 59 4.79 -21.39 10.20
CA SER A 59 3.59 -20.79 9.60
C SER A 59 3.16 -19.60 10.44
N TYR A 60 3.09 -18.44 9.80
CA TYR A 60 2.68 -17.20 10.46
C TYR A 60 1.16 -17.09 10.44
N MET A 61 0.52 -17.30 11.57
CA MET A 61 -0.85 -16.84 11.75
C MET A 61 -0.78 -15.34 12.06
N VAL A 62 -1.14 -14.51 11.09
CA VAL A 62 -1.25 -13.06 11.26
C VAL A 62 -2.33 -12.79 12.30
N LYS A 63 -1.93 -12.62 13.56
CA LYS A 63 -2.83 -12.05 14.55
C LYS A 63 -3.02 -10.57 14.20
N ILE A 64 -4.26 -10.19 13.89
CA ILE A 64 -4.62 -8.79 13.69
C ILE A 64 -4.32 -8.05 14.99
N ASN A 65 -3.23 -7.30 14.96
CA ASN A 65 -2.81 -6.47 16.08
C ASN A 65 -3.23 -5.02 15.77
N LEU A 66 -3.49 -4.22 16.79
CA LEU A 66 -3.81 -2.78 16.67
C LEU A 66 -2.83 -2.03 15.75
N VAL A 67 -1.53 -2.40 15.80
CA VAL A 67 -0.51 -1.83 14.91
C VAL A 67 -0.76 -2.19 13.44
N LEU A 68 -1.10 -3.45 13.15
CA LEU A 68 -1.42 -3.87 11.79
C LEU A 68 -2.67 -3.15 11.26
N LEU A 69 -3.69 -3.02 12.10
CA LEU A 69 -4.90 -2.24 11.77
C LEU A 69 -4.54 -0.78 11.45
N GLY A 70 -3.68 -0.17 12.25
CA GLY A 70 -3.19 1.19 12.01
C GLY A 70 -2.47 1.33 10.67
N ILE A 71 -1.61 0.39 10.32
CA ILE A 71 -0.90 0.36 9.02
C ILE A 71 -1.88 0.22 7.85
N ILE A 72 -2.90 -0.64 7.99
CA ILE A 72 -3.93 -0.81 6.97
C ILE A 72 -4.72 0.48 6.76
N LEU A 73 -5.10 1.19 7.84
CA LEU A 73 -5.82 2.46 7.76
C LEU A 73 -4.97 3.55 7.09
N ILE A 74 -3.68 3.62 7.38
CA ILE A 74 -2.75 4.53 6.71
C ILE A 74 -2.66 4.19 5.22
N ALA A 75 -2.49 2.92 4.87
CA ALA A 75 -2.42 2.50 3.47
C ALA A 75 -3.69 2.85 2.70
N LEU A 76 -4.87 2.58 3.27
CA LEU A 76 -6.15 2.94 2.68
C LEU A 76 -6.30 4.45 2.51
N SER A 77 -5.94 5.24 3.52
CA SER A 77 -6.01 6.70 3.43
C SER A 77 -5.08 7.25 2.34
N CYS A 78 -3.88 6.68 2.17
CA CYS A 78 -2.96 7.05 1.10
C CYS A 78 -3.52 6.69 -0.29
N LEU A 79 -4.09 5.49 -0.46
CA LEU A 79 -4.70 5.04 -1.72
C LEU A 79 -5.87 5.94 -2.13
N ILE A 80 -6.78 6.23 -1.20
CA ILE A 80 -7.93 7.09 -1.47
C ILE A 80 -7.47 8.52 -1.71
N GLY A 81 -6.60 9.08 -0.86
CA GLY A 81 -6.12 10.44 -0.94
C GLY A 81 -5.39 10.75 -2.25
N SER A 82 -4.56 9.84 -2.73
CA SER A 82 -3.86 10.00 -4.02
C SER A 82 -4.78 9.94 -5.24
N SER A 83 -5.98 9.38 -5.10
CA SER A 83 -6.97 9.27 -6.18
C SER A 83 -7.97 10.42 -6.20
N LEU A 84 -8.05 11.23 -5.14
CA LEU A 84 -9.01 12.34 -5.04
C LEU A 84 -8.79 13.47 -6.05
N SER A 85 -7.57 13.66 -6.55
CA SER A 85 -7.24 14.65 -7.56
C SER A 85 -7.86 14.37 -8.93
N SER A 86 -8.32 13.16 -9.15
CA SER A 86 -9.00 12.70 -10.36
C SER A 86 -10.45 12.34 -10.07
N THR A 87 -11.16 13.21 -9.35
CA THR A 87 -12.57 13.00 -8.98
C THR A 87 -13.42 12.76 -10.22
N PRO A 88 -14.00 11.59 -10.38
CA PRO A 88 -14.81 11.26 -11.54
C PRO A 88 -16.28 11.43 -11.20
N ASP A 89 -16.99 11.94 -12.16
CA ASP A 89 -18.44 12.14 -12.09
C ASP A 89 -19.24 10.82 -12.09
N SER A 90 -18.60 9.70 -12.47
CA SER A 90 -19.24 8.40 -12.61
C SER A 90 -18.24 7.26 -12.55
N PHE A 91 -18.64 6.08 -12.03
CA PHE A 91 -17.83 4.87 -12.03
C PHE A 91 -17.33 4.44 -13.43
N SER A 92 -18.19 4.58 -14.44
CA SER A 92 -17.82 4.28 -15.83
C SER A 92 -16.67 5.16 -16.31
N THR A 93 -16.73 6.45 -16.00
CA THR A 93 -15.69 7.44 -16.36
C THR A 93 -14.37 7.14 -15.65
N VAL A 94 -14.42 6.67 -14.40
CA VAL A 94 -13.23 6.23 -13.64
C VAL A 94 -12.49 5.13 -14.38
N PHE A 95 -13.22 4.07 -14.73
CA PHE A 95 -12.64 2.91 -15.40
C PHE A 95 -12.02 3.30 -16.75
N THR A 96 -12.75 4.06 -17.55
CA THR A 96 -12.28 4.49 -18.88
C THR A 96 -11.04 5.38 -18.77
N ASN A 97 -11.07 6.38 -17.90
CA ASN A 97 -9.95 7.29 -17.69
C ASN A 97 -8.73 6.56 -17.13
N PHE A 98 -8.93 5.63 -16.18
CA PHE A 98 -7.85 4.87 -15.62
C PHE A 98 -7.22 3.92 -16.63
N HIS A 99 -8.06 3.22 -17.40
CA HIS A 99 -7.58 2.34 -18.47
C HIS A 99 -6.77 3.10 -19.52
N THR A 100 -7.21 4.30 -19.91
CA THR A 100 -6.47 5.18 -20.82
C THR A 100 -5.13 5.62 -20.22
N LYS A 101 -5.11 6.00 -18.93
CA LYS A 101 -3.88 6.40 -18.24
C LYS A 101 -2.86 5.26 -18.20
N ILE A 102 -3.28 4.05 -17.84
CA ILE A 102 -2.36 2.93 -17.77
C ILE A 102 -1.89 2.48 -19.14
N SER A 103 -2.76 2.52 -20.15
CA SER A 103 -2.40 2.24 -21.54
C SER A 103 -1.33 3.20 -22.06
N ASN A 104 -1.45 4.49 -21.73
CA ASN A 104 -0.46 5.51 -22.11
C ASN A 104 0.87 5.35 -21.36
N ALA A 105 0.85 4.75 -20.17
CA ALA A 105 2.06 4.47 -19.39
C ALA A 105 2.83 3.24 -19.90
N VAL A 106 2.22 2.40 -20.76
CA VAL A 106 2.90 1.23 -21.36
C VAL A 106 3.92 1.70 -22.40
N VAL A 107 5.11 1.11 -22.39
CA VAL A 107 6.15 1.36 -23.40
C VAL A 107 5.77 0.70 -24.71
N ASN A 108 5.75 1.48 -25.80
CA ASN A 108 5.24 1.03 -27.10
C ASN A 108 5.89 -0.24 -27.65
N ASP A 109 7.15 -0.49 -27.35
CA ASP A 109 7.91 -1.63 -27.90
C ASP A 109 8.01 -2.83 -26.96
N THR A 110 7.35 -2.80 -25.80
CA THR A 110 7.46 -3.86 -24.79
C THR A 110 6.11 -4.16 -24.14
N ILE A 111 5.68 -5.43 -24.18
CA ILE A 111 4.43 -5.87 -23.58
C ILE A 111 4.46 -5.67 -22.06
N PHE A 112 3.44 -5.03 -21.52
CA PHE A 112 3.24 -4.73 -20.09
C PHE A 112 4.33 -3.90 -19.40
N LYS A 113 5.36 -3.46 -20.09
CA LYS A 113 6.38 -2.62 -19.47
C LYS A 113 5.85 -1.21 -19.25
N LEU A 114 5.84 -0.78 -17.98
CA LEU A 114 5.39 0.56 -17.61
C LEU A 114 6.57 1.52 -17.55
N ARG A 115 6.37 2.74 -18.05
CA ARG A 115 7.25 3.88 -17.84
C ARG A 115 7.12 4.37 -16.40
N LEU A 116 8.19 4.26 -15.61
CA LEU A 116 8.18 4.66 -14.20
C LEU A 116 7.82 6.14 -13.99
N SER A 117 8.18 7.02 -14.96
CA SER A 117 7.79 8.44 -14.96
C SER A 117 6.28 8.66 -15.00
N ASP A 118 5.55 7.79 -15.68
CA ASP A 118 4.13 7.97 -15.94
C ASP A 118 3.24 7.31 -14.86
N ILE A 119 3.84 6.43 -14.04
CA ILE A 119 3.16 5.80 -12.90
C ILE A 119 2.66 6.84 -11.88
N GLY A 120 3.36 7.98 -11.75
CA GLY A 120 2.95 9.09 -10.87
C GLY A 120 1.53 9.61 -11.13
N GLY A 121 1.05 9.53 -12.38
CA GLY A 121 -0.31 9.92 -12.76
C GLY A 121 -1.41 8.92 -12.43
N LEU A 122 -1.06 7.72 -11.96
CA LEU A 122 -2.03 6.65 -11.68
C LEU A 122 -2.72 6.76 -10.30
N GLY A 123 -2.25 7.68 -9.43
CA GLY A 123 -2.80 7.84 -8.08
C GLY A 123 -2.77 6.54 -7.28
N GLY A 124 -3.84 6.22 -6.57
CA GLY A 124 -3.99 4.97 -5.80
C GLY A 124 -4.41 3.74 -6.62
N GLY A 125 -4.26 3.80 -7.94
CA GLY A 125 -4.70 2.74 -8.85
C GLY A 125 -6.22 2.60 -8.92
N ILE A 126 -6.68 1.50 -9.50
CA ILE A 126 -8.12 1.24 -9.64
C ILE A 126 -8.80 1.08 -8.26
N VAL A 127 -8.10 0.50 -7.29
CA VAL A 127 -8.63 0.32 -5.93
C VAL A 127 -8.83 1.67 -5.26
N GLY A 128 -7.83 2.56 -5.29
CA GLY A 128 -7.94 3.90 -4.73
C GLY A 128 -8.99 4.75 -5.45
N ALA A 129 -9.05 4.69 -6.78
CA ALA A 129 -10.02 5.41 -7.59
C ALA A 129 -11.45 4.93 -7.28
N PHE A 130 -11.68 3.63 -7.17
CA PHE A 130 -12.97 3.05 -6.82
C PHE A 130 -13.45 3.50 -5.44
N LEU A 131 -12.59 3.40 -4.41
CA LEU A 131 -12.91 3.82 -3.06
C LEU A 131 -13.15 5.34 -2.96
N ALA A 132 -12.32 6.14 -3.64
CA ALA A 132 -12.49 7.58 -3.70
C ALA A 132 -13.84 7.97 -4.33
N THR A 133 -14.21 7.34 -5.46
CA THR A 133 -15.49 7.59 -6.12
C THR A 133 -16.66 7.19 -5.24
N LEU A 134 -16.59 6.02 -4.60
CA LEU A 134 -17.63 5.55 -3.70
C LEU A 134 -17.84 6.52 -2.52
N LEU A 135 -16.77 7.02 -1.92
CA LEU A 135 -16.85 8.02 -0.86
C LEU A 135 -17.36 9.36 -1.36
N CYS A 136 -16.86 9.85 -2.49
CA CYS A 136 -17.30 11.12 -3.07
C CYS A 136 -18.79 11.10 -3.46
N SER A 137 -19.29 9.96 -3.93
CA SER A 137 -20.70 9.82 -4.30
C SER A 137 -21.63 9.78 -3.07
N THR A 138 -21.12 9.34 -1.90
CA THR A 138 -21.92 9.23 -0.67
C THR A 138 -21.82 10.45 0.24
N ILE A 139 -20.63 11.07 0.35
CA ILE A 139 -20.33 12.10 1.38
C ILE A 139 -19.88 13.43 0.76
N THR A 140 -19.83 13.55 -0.55
CA THR A 140 -19.22 14.67 -1.31
C THR A 140 -17.68 14.68 -1.27
N SER A 141 -17.06 15.41 -2.18
CA SER A 141 -15.58 15.50 -2.27
C SER A 141 -14.96 16.09 -1.00
N ILE A 142 -15.54 17.15 -0.45
CA ILE A 142 -15.04 17.80 0.78
C ILE A 142 -15.13 16.83 1.97
N GLY A 143 -16.25 16.13 2.12
CA GLY A 143 -16.43 15.13 3.18
C GLY A 143 -15.43 13.98 3.04
N THR A 144 -15.12 13.56 1.82
CA THR A 144 -14.12 12.51 1.58
C THR A 144 -12.71 12.93 2.01
N TYR A 145 -12.30 14.19 1.77
CA TYR A 145 -11.02 14.72 2.30
C TYR A 145 -10.96 14.63 3.83
N ILE A 146 -12.04 15.02 4.51
CA ILE A 146 -12.12 14.94 5.98
C ILE A 146 -11.98 13.49 6.44
N VAL A 147 -12.70 12.55 5.81
CA VAL A 147 -12.62 11.11 6.15
C VAL A 147 -11.21 10.57 5.96
N VAL A 148 -10.55 10.90 4.86
CA VAL A 148 -9.16 10.47 4.59
C VAL A 148 -8.20 10.99 5.65
N ILE A 149 -8.31 12.26 6.04
CA ILE A 149 -7.48 12.86 7.10
C ILE A 149 -7.73 12.15 8.44
N VAL A 150 -8.99 11.92 8.80
CA VAL A 150 -9.35 11.22 10.05
C VAL A 150 -8.81 9.79 10.05
N LEU A 151 -8.97 9.04 8.96
CA LEU A 151 -8.43 7.68 8.82
C LEU A 151 -6.91 7.66 8.99
N MET A 152 -6.23 8.64 8.39
CA MET A 152 -4.78 8.78 8.51
C MET A 152 -4.35 9.06 9.95
N LEU A 153 -5.01 10.00 10.63
CA LEU A 153 -4.72 10.33 12.03
C LEU A 153 -4.98 9.15 12.97
N VAL A 154 -6.11 8.45 12.80
CA VAL A 154 -6.42 7.24 13.57
C VAL A 154 -5.40 6.14 13.30
N GLY A 155 -5.03 5.91 12.05
CA GLY A 155 -4.01 4.95 11.68
C GLY A 155 -2.65 5.24 12.31
N LEU A 156 -2.21 6.50 12.27
CA LEU A 156 -0.99 6.96 12.93
C LEU A 156 -1.06 6.75 14.45
N TYR A 157 -2.17 7.15 15.08
CA TYR A 157 -2.36 6.94 16.52
C TYR A 157 -2.25 5.47 16.90
N LEU A 158 -2.95 4.56 16.21
CA LEU A 158 -2.92 3.13 16.49
C LEU A 158 -1.52 2.51 16.27
N THR A 159 -0.80 2.99 15.27
CA THR A 159 0.55 2.50 14.97
C THR A 159 1.56 2.96 16.03
N PHE A 160 1.51 4.23 16.41
CA PHE A 160 2.49 4.83 17.32
C PHE A 160 2.11 4.75 18.80
N ALA A 161 0.85 4.51 19.17
CA ALA A 161 0.39 4.47 20.56
C ALA A 161 1.23 3.50 21.43
N LYS A 162 1.51 2.30 20.92
CA LYS A 162 2.35 1.33 21.63
C LYS A 162 3.81 1.76 21.80
N LEU A 163 4.36 2.44 20.80
CA LEU A 163 5.74 2.97 20.85
C LEU A 163 5.83 4.11 21.87
N VAL A 164 4.86 5.02 21.84
CA VAL A 164 4.80 6.16 22.78
C VAL A 164 4.63 5.67 24.21
N LEU A 165 3.73 4.72 24.48
CA LEU A 165 3.55 4.13 25.81
C LEU A 165 4.84 3.47 26.30
N LYS A 166 5.54 2.70 25.47
CA LYS A 166 6.81 2.05 25.83
C LYS A 166 7.92 3.06 26.15
N ILE A 167 7.97 4.19 25.44
CA ILE A 167 8.93 5.28 25.69
C ILE A 167 8.60 5.97 27.01
N ILE A 168 7.31 6.25 27.27
CA ILE A 168 6.87 6.88 28.52
C ILE A 168 7.18 6.00 29.73
N ASP A 169 6.92 4.69 29.65
CA ASP A 169 7.20 3.76 30.74
C ASP A 169 8.71 3.66 31.02
N LYS A 170 9.53 3.58 29.97
CA LYS A 170 10.99 3.57 30.09
C LYS A 170 11.54 4.88 30.69
N SER A 171 10.92 6.01 30.35
CA SER A 171 11.26 7.32 30.92
C SER A 171 10.88 7.44 32.40
N LYS A 172 9.75 6.83 32.78
CA LYS A 172 9.33 6.78 34.21
C LYS A 172 10.25 5.89 35.04
N GLU A 173 10.68 4.75 34.52
CA GLU A 173 11.65 3.86 35.20
C GLU A 173 13.01 4.53 35.36
N ALA A 174 13.49 5.24 34.32
CA ALA A 174 14.75 5.98 34.43
C ALA A 174 14.70 7.11 35.50
N LYS A 175 13.55 7.82 35.58
CA LYS A 175 13.35 8.84 36.62
C LYS A 175 13.23 8.28 38.04
N LYS A 176 12.74 7.05 38.22
CA LYS A 176 12.72 6.37 39.54
C LYS A 176 14.13 6.00 39.99
N LYS A 177 14.95 5.44 39.08
CA LYS A 177 16.35 5.07 39.40
C LYS A 177 17.25 6.25 39.71
N HIS A 178 16.88 7.47 39.33
CA HIS A 178 17.66 8.70 39.69
C HIS A 178 17.21 9.36 41.01
N LYS A 179 16.14 8.84 41.64
CA LYS A 179 15.63 9.35 42.95
C LYS A 179 15.96 8.45 44.14
N GLU A 180 16.45 7.25 43.87
CA GLU A 180 17.05 6.35 44.88
C GLU A 180 18.57 6.53 44.89
#